data_ad9f64076e4e266ba5149d91d0640351
#
_entry.id   ad9f64076e4e266ba5149d91d0640351
#
_cell.length_a   1.000
_cell.length_b   1.000
_cell.length_c   1.000
_cell.angle_alpha   90.00
_cell.angle_beta   90.00
_cell.angle_gamma   90.00
#
_symmetry.space_group_name_H-M   'P 1'
#
loop_
_entity.id
_entity.type
_entity.pdbx_description
1 polymer ?
#
loop_
_entity_poly.entity_id
_entity_poly.type
_entity_poly.pdbx_seq_one_letter_code
_entity_poly.pdbx_strand_id
1 'polypeptide(L)'
;MENKKNIIAAISLSAAVIILYSLFFAPTADQIKKPQSDTNKTETSDTPSIEIEEKITTISRDDALKNSQRVNFKNDNIEGSISLMGGIIDDLILRNYTETLNGEDNIILLNPKNIPEGYYIDTGWVTNDKNIDLPGPKTIWKVKGNKNLSPNNPITLFWQNNQGIKFEKEISIDEKFLFTINQKISNTSNKIYSFYSY
;
A
#
# COMPACT_ATOMS: atom_id res chain seq x y z
N MET A 1 -39.74 -0.05 46.84
CA MET A 1 -39.25 -1.41 46.58
C MET A 1 -39.35 -1.84 45.10
N GLU A 2 -40.23 -1.28 44.31
CA GLU A 2 -40.41 -1.63 42.88
C GLU A 2 -39.19 -1.33 42.00
N ASN A 3 -38.50 -0.18 42.16
CA ASN A 3 -37.35 0.18 41.34
C ASN A 3 -36.20 -0.82 41.43
N LYS A 4 -35.97 -1.48 42.57
CA LYS A 4 -34.89 -2.47 42.71
C LYS A 4 -35.17 -3.75 41.91
N LYS A 5 -36.43 -4.19 41.85
CA LYS A 5 -36.84 -5.34 41.04
C LYS A 5 -36.72 -5.09 39.57
N ASN A 6 -37.05 -3.89 39.11
CA ASN A 6 -36.92 -3.50 37.71
C ASN A 6 -35.44 -3.40 37.27
N ILE A 7 -34.56 -2.90 38.14
CA ILE A 7 -33.10 -2.85 37.87
C ILE A 7 -32.51 -4.26 37.77
N ILE A 8 -32.89 -5.16 38.70
CA ILE A 8 -32.42 -6.55 38.66
C ILE A 8 -32.94 -7.25 37.39
N ALA A 9 -34.20 -7.05 37.02
CA ALA A 9 -34.76 -7.60 35.79
C ALA A 9 -34.04 -7.10 34.53
N ALA A 10 -33.72 -5.80 34.47
CA ALA A 10 -32.98 -5.22 33.36
C ALA A 10 -31.55 -5.80 33.22
N ILE A 11 -30.83 -5.93 34.34
CA ILE A 11 -29.48 -6.52 34.37
C ILE A 11 -29.55 -7.99 33.95
N SER A 12 -30.53 -8.76 34.46
CA SER A 12 -30.68 -10.18 34.09
C SER A 12 -31.00 -10.35 32.60
N LEU A 13 -31.83 -9.49 32.02
CA LEU A 13 -32.18 -9.54 30.61
C LEU A 13 -30.99 -9.19 29.74
N SER A 14 -30.22 -8.17 30.12
CA SER A 14 -28.97 -7.81 29.39
C SER A 14 -27.92 -8.93 29.43
N ALA A 15 -27.72 -9.55 30.58
CA ALA A 15 -26.81 -10.69 30.73
C ALA A 15 -27.25 -11.89 29.86
N ALA A 16 -28.57 -12.20 29.83
CA ALA A 16 -29.10 -13.27 28.99
C ALA A 16 -28.85 -13.02 27.49
N VAL A 17 -29.01 -11.78 27.02
CA VAL A 17 -28.70 -11.41 25.61
C VAL A 17 -27.22 -11.59 25.29
N ILE A 18 -26.33 -11.18 26.20
CA ILE A 18 -24.87 -11.34 25.98
C ILE A 18 -24.50 -12.84 25.95
N ILE A 19 -25.05 -13.67 26.81
CA ILE A 19 -24.80 -15.12 26.84
C ILE A 19 -25.30 -15.77 25.54
N LEU A 20 -26.52 -15.45 25.11
CA LEU A 20 -27.07 -15.96 23.86
C LEU A 20 -26.24 -15.54 22.65
N TYR A 21 -25.83 -14.27 22.61
CA TYR A 21 -24.92 -13.81 21.55
C TYR A 21 -23.59 -14.56 21.55
N SER A 22 -22.99 -14.78 22.71
CA SER A 22 -21.72 -15.52 22.80
C SER A 22 -21.84 -16.99 22.39
N LEU A 23 -22.97 -17.64 22.61
CA LEU A 23 -23.21 -19.02 22.22
C LEU A 23 -23.44 -19.20 20.71
N PHE A 24 -24.09 -18.23 20.08
CA PHE A 24 -24.49 -18.35 18.67
C PHE A 24 -23.61 -17.57 17.68
N PHE A 25 -22.93 -16.50 18.13
CA PHE A 25 -22.20 -15.59 17.25
C PHE A 25 -20.75 -15.34 17.65
N ALA A 26 -20.29 -15.76 18.84
CA ALA A 26 -18.90 -15.61 19.19
C ALA A 26 -18.04 -16.57 18.35
N PRO A 27 -16.95 -16.09 17.73
CA PRO A 27 -16.02 -16.95 17.01
C PRO A 27 -15.39 -17.96 17.97
N THR A 28 -15.32 -19.22 17.53
CA THR A 28 -14.66 -20.28 18.27
C THR A 28 -13.19 -19.94 18.53
N ALA A 29 -12.67 -20.33 19.69
CA ALA A 29 -11.33 -19.98 20.22
C ALA A 29 -10.14 -20.30 19.28
N ASP A 30 -10.36 -21.05 18.21
CA ASP A 30 -9.33 -21.43 17.23
C ASP A 30 -8.91 -20.31 16.28
N GLN A 31 -9.56 -19.15 16.30
CA GLN A 31 -9.23 -18.03 15.42
C GLN A 31 -8.46 -16.88 16.07
N ILE A 32 -8.15 -16.94 17.34
CA ILE A 32 -7.38 -15.90 18.03
C ILE A 32 -6.00 -16.46 18.39
N LYS A 33 -5.07 -16.47 17.45
CA LYS A 33 -3.65 -16.62 17.76
C LYS A 33 -3.13 -15.32 18.36
N LYS A 34 -3.01 -15.27 19.69
CA LYS A 34 -2.20 -14.26 20.38
C LYS A 34 -0.74 -14.62 20.22
N PRO A 35 0.16 -13.66 20.03
CA PRO A 35 1.59 -13.93 20.14
C PRO A 35 1.93 -14.20 21.61
N GLN A 36 2.45 -15.38 21.89
CA GLN A 36 2.89 -15.82 23.21
C GLN A 36 4.39 -15.59 23.34
N SER A 37 4.77 -14.91 24.40
CA SER A 37 6.15 -14.72 24.83
C SER A 37 6.67 -16.05 25.37
N ASP A 38 7.77 -16.55 24.82
CA ASP A 38 8.38 -17.83 25.19
C ASP A 38 9.29 -17.71 26.40
N THR A 39 9.04 -18.61 27.36
CA THR A 39 10.04 -19.02 28.35
C THR A 39 10.25 -20.53 28.23
N ASN A 40 11.50 -20.92 28.04
CA ASN A 40 12.04 -22.24 27.80
C ASN A 40 11.43 -23.40 28.60
N LYS A 41 11.25 -24.56 27.92
CA LYS A 41 11.70 -25.86 28.40
C LYS A 41 11.92 -26.87 27.27
N THR A 42 13.08 -27.50 27.33
CA THR A 42 13.65 -28.53 26.47
C THR A 42 12.86 -29.84 26.55
N GLU A 43 12.52 -30.45 25.40
CA GLU A 43 12.53 -31.93 25.24
C GLU A 43 12.69 -32.29 23.76
N THR A 44 13.54 -33.26 23.53
CA THR A 44 14.11 -33.80 22.30
C THR A 44 13.07 -34.55 21.48
N SER A 45 12.99 -34.24 20.16
CA SER A 45 12.51 -35.18 19.15
C SER A 45 13.15 -34.85 17.81
N ASP A 46 13.94 -35.76 17.29
CA ASP A 46 14.65 -35.72 16.02
C ASP A 46 13.66 -35.68 14.83
N THR A 47 13.54 -34.53 14.19
CA THR A 47 13.12 -34.40 12.80
C THR A 47 13.87 -33.20 12.24
N PRO A 48 14.62 -33.30 11.12
CA PRO A 48 15.30 -32.15 10.54
C PRO A 48 14.27 -31.23 9.90
N SER A 49 13.79 -30.25 10.65
CA SER A 49 13.17 -29.07 10.12
C SER A 49 14.25 -28.20 9.51
N ILE A 50 14.25 -28.07 8.21
CA ILE A 50 14.98 -26.98 7.56
C ILE A 50 14.23 -25.70 7.95
N GLU A 51 14.64 -25.07 9.05
CA GLU A 51 14.35 -23.68 9.32
C GLU A 51 15.07 -22.85 8.26
N ILE A 52 14.35 -22.54 7.18
CA ILE A 52 14.70 -21.39 6.35
C ILE A 52 14.35 -20.19 7.22
N GLU A 53 15.28 -19.74 8.05
CA GLU A 53 15.28 -18.34 8.51
C GLU A 53 15.35 -17.49 7.24
N GLU A 54 14.21 -17.07 6.73
CA GLU A 54 14.16 -15.91 5.85
C GLU A 54 14.69 -14.75 6.70
N LYS A 55 16.00 -14.52 6.57
CA LYS A 55 16.65 -13.34 7.09
C LYS A 55 15.98 -12.17 6.39
N ILE A 56 14.97 -11.59 7.03
CA ILE A 56 14.36 -10.33 6.60
C ILE A 56 15.47 -9.29 6.68
N THR A 57 16.21 -9.14 5.60
CA THR A 57 17.17 -8.05 5.44
C THR A 57 16.33 -6.80 5.32
N THR A 58 16.15 -6.10 6.43
CA THR A 58 15.56 -4.76 6.42
C THR A 58 16.51 -3.85 5.66
N ILE A 59 16.16 -3.53 4.42
CA ILE A 59 16.89 -2.54 3.62
C ILE A 59 16.53 -1.14 4.14
N SER A 60 17.51 -0.23 4.13
CA SER A 60 17.26 1.16 4.47
C SER A 60 16.38 1.84 3.42
N ARG A 61 15.70 2.93 3.81
CA ARG A 61 14.92 3.76 2.88
C ARG A 61 15.77 4.23 1.69
N ASP A 62 16.96 4.71 1.94
CA ASP A 62 17.88 5.21 0.90
C ASP A 62 18.31 4.12 -0.09
N ASP A 63 18.52 2.90 0.39
CA ASP A 63 18.84 1.78 -0.48
C ASP A 63 17.62 1.30 -1.26
N ALA A 64 16.43 1.34 -0.66
CA ALA A 64 15.19 1.03 -1.34
C ALA A 64 14.90 2.02 -2.50
N LEU A 65 15.17 3.30 -2.30
CA LEU A 65 15.01 4.34 -3.33
C LEU A 65 15.98 4.15 -4.52
N LYS A 66 17.14 3.56 -4.31
CA LYS A 66 18.13 3.28 -5.37
C LYS A 66 17.78 2.07 -6.24
N ASN A 67 16.84 1.23 -5.81
CA ASN A 67 16.51 -0.03 -6.50
C ASN A 67 15.81 0.13 -7.86
N SER A 68 15.36 1.33 -8.21
CA SER A 68 14.72 1.60 -9.49
C SER A 68 15.07 3.00 -10.02
N GLN A 69 14.95 3.17 -11.34
CA GLN A 69 14.95 4.52 -11.91
C GLN A 69 13.73 5.27 -11.42
N ARG A 70 13.89 6.57 -11.15
CA ARG A 70 12.87 7.42 -10.56
C ARG A 70 12.68 8.72 -11.33
N VAL A 71 11.49 9.28 -11.21
CA VAL A 71 11.17 10.65 -11.65
C VAL A 71 10.99 11.49 -10.39
N ASN A 72 11.82 12.50 -10.23
CA ASN A 72 11.73 13.40 -9.08
C ASN A 72 10.61 14.40 -9.28
N PHE A 73 9.99 14.81 -8.17
CA PHE A 73 9.07 15.95 -8.13
C PHE A 73 9.40 16.88 -6.97
N LYS A 74 9.10 18.16 -7.19
CA LYS A 74 9.28 19.18 -6.17
C LYS A 74 8.40 20.40 -6.44
N ASN A 75 7.81 20.91 -5.37
CA ASN A 75 7.24 22.25 -5.28
C ASN A 75 7.63 22.91 -3.93
N ASP A 76 6.98 23.99 -3.52
CA ASP A 76 7.32 24.67 -2.27
C ASP A 76 6.93 23.86 -1.01
N ASN A 77 6.01 22.92 -1.12
CA ASN A 77 5.41 22.20 0.01
C ASN A 77 5.85 20.73 0.11
N ILE A 78 6.13 20.09 -1.04
CA ILE A 78 6.48 18.67 -1.10
C ILE A 78 7.68 18.43 -2.00
N GLU A 79 8.43 17.38 -1.68
CA GLU A 79 9.44 16.80 -2.57
C GLU A 79 9.45 15.29 -2.44
N GLY A 80 9.91 14.62 -3.48
CA GLY A 80 9.97 13.17 -3.51
C GLY A 80 10.21 12.63 -4.91
N SER A 81 9.81 11.37 -5.12
CA SER A 81 10.00 10.73 -6.40
C SER A 81 9.00 9.60 -6.68
N ILE A 82 8.82 9.31 -7.96
CA ILE A 82 7.98 8.25 -8.50
C ILE A 82 8.88 7.14 -8.99
N SER A 83 8.67 5.93 -8.51
CA SER A 83 9.39 4.75 -9.00
C SER A 83 8.92 4.38 -10.40
N LEU A 84 9.82 4.20 -11.35
CA LEU A 84 9.49 3.66 -12.68
C LEU A 84 9.23 2.16 -12.64
N MET A 85 9.65 1.45 -11.59
CA MET A 85 9.24 0.08 -11.34
C MET A 85 7.87 0.09 -10.66
N GLY A 86 6.87 -0.47 -11.33
CA GLY A 86 5.47 -0.44 -10.89
C GLY A 86 4.74 0.87 -11.21
N GLY A 87 5.45 1.98 -11.43
CA GLY A 87 4.84 3.30 -11.66
C GLY A 87 4.08 3.81 -10.43
N ILE A 88 4.67 3.66 -9.25
CA ILE A 88 4.11 4.00 -7.94
C ILE A 88 4.74 5.27 -7.37
N ILE A 89 3.97 6.00 -6.54
CA ILE A 89 4.47 7.12 -5.75
C ILE A 89 4.76 6.58 -4.35
N ASP A 90 6.02 6.39 -4.03
CA ASP A 90 6.48 5.74 -2.80
C ASP A 90 7.59 6.49 -2.08
N ASP A 91 7.71 7.78 -2.37
CA ASP A 91 8.67 8.68 -1.77
C ASP A 91 8.07 10.09 -1.79
N LEU A 92 7.67 10.59 -0.62
CA LEU A 92 7.15 11.95 -0.46
C LEU A 92 7.49 12.48 0.92
N ILE A 93 8.07 13.66 0.94
CA ILE A 93 8.47 14.41 2.12
C ILE A 93 7.69 15.72 2.15
N LEU A 94 7.17 16.09 3.33
CA LEU A 94 6.51 17.36 3.59
C LEU A 94 7.57 18.39 4.00
N ARG A 95 7.89 19.32 3.10
CA ARG A 95 9.02 20.27 3.28
C ARG A 95 8.82 21.30 4.41
N ASN A 96 7.58 21.59 4.73
CA ASN A 96 7.22 22.62 5.71
C ASN A 96 6.70 22.04 7.04
N TYR A 97 6.82 20.72 7.23
CA TYR A 97 6.38 20.03 8.44
C TYR A 97 7.49 19.16 8.99
N THR A 98 7.73 19.27 10.29
CA THR A 98 8.75 18.48 11.01
C THR A 98 8.10 17.45 11.92
N GLU A 99 8.80 16.34 12.18
CA GLU A 99 8.30 15.23 13.02
C GLU A 99 8.07 15.66 14.46
N THR A 100 8.85 16.60 14.95
CA THR A 100 8.72 17.15 16.30
C THR A 100 8.67 18.67 16.27
N LEU A 101 8.02 19.25 17.29
CA LEU A 101 7.98 20.70 17.45
C LEU A 101 9.43 21.23 17.62
N ASN A 102 9.91 22.06 16.72
CA ASN A 102 11.29 22.56 16.62
C ASN A 102 12.34 21.51 16.19
N GLY A 103 11.93 20.38 15.60
CA GLY A 103 12.84 19.41 14.98
C GLY A 103 13.36 19.92 13.62
N GLU A 104 14.46 19.30 13.16
CA GLU A 104 15.04 19.55 11.84
C GLU A 104 14.57 18.52 10.79
N ASP A 105 14.10 17.35 11.24
CA ASP A 105 13.69 16.26 10.37
C ASP A 105 12.27 16.48 9.84
N ASN A 106 12.15 16.52 8.52
CA ASN A 106 10.87 16.67 7.84
C ASN A 106 10.04 15.37 7.90
N ILE A 107 8.71 15.52 7.92
CA ILE A 107 7.80 14.38 7.89
C ILE A 107 7.93 13.64 6.55
N ILE A 108 8.24 12.35 6.63
CA ILE A 108 8.20 11.43 5.51
C ILE A 108 6.78 10.85 5.43
N LEU A 109 6.01 11.27 4.43
CA LEU A 109 4.63 10.84 4.26
C LEU A 109 4.49 9.52 3.50
N LEU A 110 5.31 9.30 2.47
CA LEU A 110 5.33 8.04 1.70
C LEU A 110 6.72 7.42 1.77
N ASN A 111 6.72 6.10 1.90
CA ASN A 111 7.90 5.27 2.01
C ASN A 111 7.89 4.13 1.00
N PRO A 112 9.07 3.71 0.49
CA PRO A 112 9.17 2.59 -0.44
C PRO A 112 8.50 1.31 0.05
N LYS A 113 7.84 0.62 -0.87
CA LYS A 113 7.11 -0.61 -0.61
C LYS A 113 7.93 -1.71 0.06
N ASN A 114 9.25 -1.70 -0.13
CA ASN A 114 10.16 -2.79 0.25
C ASN A 114 10.77 -2.63 1.64
N ILE A 115 10.34 -1.64 2.41
CA ILE A 115 10.77 -1.44 3.81
C ILE A 115 9.62 -1.73 4.77
N PRO A 116 9.89 -2.02 6.05
CA PRO A 116 8.84 -2.36 7.03
C PRO A 116 7.73 -1.31 7.14
N GLU A 117 8.08 -0.03 7.07
CA GLU A 117 7.14 1.11 7.14
C GLU A 117 6.68 1.55 5.73
N GLY A 118 6.68 0.66 4.75
CA GLY A 118 6.29 0.96 3.38
C GLY A 118 4.85 1.50 3.29
N TYR A 119 4.71 2.72 2.79
CA TYR A 119 3.44 3.39 2.58
C TYR A 119 3.48 4.17 1.27
N TYR A 120 2.66 3.79 0.30
CA TYR A 120 2.76 4.24 -1.08
C TYR A 120 1.40 4.33 -1.76
N ILE A 121 1.35 5.07 -2.87
CA ILE A 121 0.19 5.17 -3.75
C ILE A 121 0.43 4.30 -4.97
N ASP A 122 -0.47 3.37 -5.22
CA ASP A 122 -0.51 2.54 -6.43
C ASP A 122 -1.81 2.79 -7.19
N THR A 123 -1.70 2.87 -8.49
CA THR A 123 -2.83 3.01 -9.43
C THR A 123 -2.58 2.09 -10.61
N GLY A 124 -3.64 1.58 -11.21
CA GLY A 124 -3.45 0.64 -12.31
C GLY A 124 -4.75 0.17 -12.94
N TRP A 125 -4.69 -0.99 -13.55
CA TRP A 125 -5.84 -1.60 -14.22
C TRP A 125 -5.95 -3.08 -13.88
N VAL A 126 -7.19 -3.54 -13.83
CA VAL A 126 -7.53 -4.96 -13.75
C VAL A 126 -8.42 -5.33 -14.93
N THR A 127 -8.44 -6.61 -15.29
CA THR A 127 -9.31 -7.17 -16.30
C THR A 127 -9.76 -8.57 -15.89
N ASN A 128 -10.92 -9.00 -16.40
CA ASN A 128 -11.39 -10.37 -16.24
C ASN A 128 -10.77 -11.33 -17.27
N ASP A 129 -10.12 -10.82 -18.32
CA ASP A 129 -9.43 -11.62 -19.32
C ASP A 129 -8.02 -11.98 -18.85
N LYS A 130 -7.83 -13.24 -18.46
CA LYS A 130 -6.55 -13.76 -17.94
C LYS A 130 -5.44 -13.84 -19.01
N ASN A 131 -5.76 -13.67 -20.29
CA ASN A 131 -4.80 -13.76 -21.38
C ASN A 131 -4.20 -12.39 -21.73
N ILE A 132 -4.57 -11.33 -21.03
CA ILE A 132 -4.07 -9.98 -21.27
C ILE A 132 -2.93 -9.66 -20.30
N ASP A 133 -1.79 -9.26 -20.86
CA ASP A 133 -0.68 -8.74 -20.07
C ASP A 133 -0.99 -7.32 -19.58
N LEU A 134 -1.09 -7.17 -18.27
CA LEU A 134 -1.24 -5.88 -17.59
C LEU A 134 0.09 -5.40 -16.99
N PRO A 135 0.27 -4.07 -16.88
CA PRO A 135 1.38 -3.55 -16.11
C PRO A 135 1.19 -3.91 -14.62
N GLY A 136 2.22 -4.49 -14.01
CA GLY A 136 2.22 -4.96 -12.63
C GLY A 136 3.37 -4.36 -11.81
N PRO A 137 3.57 -4.82 -10.57
CA PRO A 137 4.56 -4.26 -9.63
C PRO A 137 6.02 -4.29 -10.11
N LYS A 138 6.35 -5.20 -11.03
CA LYS A 138 7.71 -5.32 -11.60
C LYS A 138 7.82 -4.69 -12.99
N THR A 139 6.76 -4.12 -13.53
CA THR A 139 6.77 -3.46 -14.84
C THR A 139 7.63 -2.21 -14.77
N ILE A 140 8.56 -2.08 -15.74
CA ILE A 140 9.37 -0.87 -15.88
C ILE A 140 8.64 0.08 -16.82
N TRP A 141 8.19 1.19 -16.28
CA TRP A 141 7.54 2.25 -17.05
C TRP A 141 8.56 3.14 -17.73
N LYS A 142 8.21 3.63 -18.90
CA LYS A 142 8.97 4.64 -19.64
C LYS A 142 8.37 6.01 -19.43
N VAL A 143 9.20 7.04 -19.45
CA VAL A 143 8.76 8.44 -19.33
C VAL A 143 8.76 9.07 -20.72
N LYS A 144 7.67 9.75 -21.05
CA LYS A 144 7.55 10.59 -22.24
C LYS A 144 7.79 12.04 -21.84
N GLY A 145 8.72 12.70 -22.51
CA GLY A 145 9.04 14.11 -22.26
C GLY A 145 10.05 14.31 -21.12
N ASN A 146 9.84 15.34 -20.33
CA ASN A 146 10.74 15.71 -19.23
C ASN A 146 10.68 14.69 -18.08
N LYS A 147 11.81 14.51 -17.40
CA LYS A 147 11.94 13.56 -16.27
C LYS A 147 11.76 14.20 -14.89
N ASN A 148 11.38 15.46 -14.82
CA ASN A 148 11.11 16.16 -13.58
C ASN A 148 9.67 16.64 -13.56
N LEU A 149 8.91 16.21 -12.58
CA LEU A 149 7.55 16.63 -12.36
C LEU A 149 7.52 17.90 -11.51
N SER A 150 6.80 18.91 -11.95
CA SER A 150 6.59 20.17 -11.21
C SER A 150 5.22 20.75 -11.58
N PRO A 151 4.71 21.77 -10.87
CA PRO A 151 3.37 22.31 -11.12
C PRO A 151 3.09 22.68 -12.57
N ASN A 152 4.09 23.17 -13.28
CA ASN A 152 3.94 23.58 -14.69
C ASN A 152 4.48 22.55 -15.70
N ASN A 153 4.85 21.37 -15.21
CA ASN A 153 5.50 20.35 -16.05
C ASN A 153 5.01 18.93 -15.69
N PRO A 154 3.82 18.53 -16.17
CA PRO A 154 3.32 17.18 -15.99
C PRO A 154 4.19 16.17 -16.72
N ILE A 155 4.17 14.92 -16.26
CA ILE A 155 4.86 13.80 -16.88
C ILE A 155 3.87 12.76 -17.37
N THR A 156 4.27 11.98 -18.39
CA THR A 156 3.51 10.80 -18.79
C THR A 156 4.37 9.56 -18.68
N LEU A 157 3.94 8.63 -17.84
CA LEU A 157 4.49 7.28 -17.80
C LEU A 157 3.71 6.42 -18.81
N PHE A 158 4.42 5.56 -19.55
CA PHE A 158 3.77 4.65 -20.48
C PHE A 158 4.44 3.27 -20.48
N TRP A 159 3.62 2.26 -20.73
CA TRP A 159 4.05 0.90 -21.00
C TRP A 159 3.14 0.29 -22.06
N GLN A 160 3.65 -0.59 -22.89
CA GLN A 160 2.90 -1.28 -23.94
C GLN A 160 3.19 -2.77 -23.87
N ASN A 161 2.11 -3.57 -23.92
CA ASN A 161 2.24 -5.01 -24.01
C ASN A 161 2.46 -5.49 -25.45
N ASN A 162 2.72 -6.80 -25.61
CA ASN A 162 2.92 -7.42 -26.92
C ASN A 162 1.61 -7.64 -27.69
N GLN A 163 0.45 -7.28 -27.11
CA GLN A 163 -0.88 -7.46 -27.68
C GLN A 163 -1.43 -6.17 -28.32
N GLY A 164 -0.59 -5.14 -28.44
CA GLY A 164 -0.97 -3.86 -29.05
C GLY A 164 -1.73 -2.95 -28.11
N ILE A 165 -1.68 -3.19 -26.80
CA ILE A 165 -2.34 -2.35 -25.79
C ILE A 165 -1.30 -1.50 -25.09
N LYS A 166 -1.48 -0.17 -25.13
CA LYS A 166 -0.65 0.82 -24.47
C LYS A 166 -1.38 1.41 -23.26
N PHE A 167 -0.72 1.40 -22.13
CA PHE A 167 -1.18 1.99 -20.87
C PHE A 167 -0.39 3.26 -20.60
N GLU A 168 -1.06 4.32 -20.22
CA GLU A 168 -0.46 5.63 -19.94
C GLU A 168 -1.01 6.20 -18.63
N LYS A 169 -0.13 6.78 -17.81
CA LYS A 169 -0.46 7.55 -16.61
C LYS A 169 0.11 8.96 -16.81
N GLU A 170 -0.74 9.95 -17.01
CA GLU A 170 -0.34 11.33 -16.96
C GLU A 170 -0.45 11.83 -15.53
N ILE A 171 0.66 12.31 -14.96
CA ILE A 171 0.77 12.73 -13.58
C ILE A 171 1.13 14.20 -13.54
N SER A 172 0.36 14.97 -12.82
CA SER A 172 0.60 16.39 -12.54
C SER A 172 0.51 16.64 -11.04
N ILE A 173 1.19 17.70 -10.57
CA ILE A 173 1.09 18.23 -9.21
C ILE A 173 0.70 19.70 -9.29
N ASP A 174 -0.05 20.17 -8.29
CA ASP A 174 -0.30 21.60 -8.12
C ASP A 174 0.82 22.27 -7.30
N GLU A 175 0.65 23.54 -6.97
CA GLU A 175 1.58 24.31 -6.14
C GLU A 175 1.50 23.93 -4.65
N LYS A 176 0.54 23.08 -4.25
CA LYS A 176 0.31 22.67 -2.86
C LYS A 176 0.62 21.19 -2.67
N PHE A 177 -0.41 20.36 -2.60
CA PHE A 177 -0.29 18.93 -2.22
C PHE A 177 -1.05 17.99 -3.16
N LEU A 178 -1.78 18.53 -4.18
CA LEU A 178 -2.65 17.73 -5.01
C LEU A 178 -1.88 17.07 -6.16
N PHE A 179 -1.96 15.74 -6.23
CA PHE A 179 -1.60 14.96 -7.41
C PHE A 179 -2.86 14.69 -8.23
N THR A 180 -2.77 14.88 -9.54
CA THR A 180 -3.79 14.43 -10.48
C THR A 180 -3.20 13.35 -11.36
N ILE A 181 -3.85 12.18 -11.43
CA ILE A 181 -3.40 11.04 -12.23
C ILE A 181 -4.49 10.70 -13.24
N ASN A 182 -4.23 10.97 -14.52
CA ASN A 182 -5.09 10.60 -15.63
C ASN A 182 -4.61 9.28 -16.23
N GLN A 183 -5.44 8.24 -16.12
CA GLN A 183 -5.15 6.91 -16.66
C GLN A 183 -5.78 6.75 -18.03
N LYS A 184 -4.99 6.33 -19.03
CA LYS A 184 -5.42 6.16 -20.42
C LYS A 184 -4.97 4.81 -20.97
N ILE A 185 -5.84 4.18 -21.76
CA ILE A 185 -5.52 2.97 -22.52
C ILE A 185 -5.73 3.27 -24.01
N SER A 186 -4.78 2.85 -24.82
CA SER A 186 -4.89 2.85 -26.27
C SER A 186 -4.77 1.41 -26.78
N ASN A 187 -5.74 0.98 -27.57
CA ASN A 187 -5.79 -0.37 -28.15
C ASN A 187 -5.62 -0.26 -29.66
N THR A 188 -4.54 -0.82 -30.19
CA THR A 188 -4.27 -0.89 -31.64
C THR A 188 -4.53 -2.29 -32.21
N SER A 189 -5.02 -3.23 -31.39
CA SER A 189 -5.40 -4.55 -31.83
C SER A 189 -6.81 -4.56 -32.45
N ASN A 190 -7.15 -5.65 -33.12
CA ASN A 190 -8.51 -5.84 -33.69
C ASN A 190 -9.49 -6.49 -32.68
N LYS A 191 -9.12 -6.60 -31.39
CA LYS A 191 -9.93 -7.21 -30.34
C LYS A 191 -10.49 -6.17 -29.39
N ILE A 192 -11.65 -6.43 -28.81
CA ILE A 192 -12.27 -5.61 -27.78
C ILE A 192 -11.89 -6.18 -26.43
N TYR A 193 -11.48 -5.31 -25.51
CA TYR A 193 -11.10 -5.66 -24.14
C TYR A 193 -11.80 -4.75 -23.14
N SER A 194 -12.06 -5.27 -21.96
CA SER A 194 -12.63 -4.51 -20.84
C SER A 194 -11.61 -4.38 -19.71
N PHE A 195 -11.42 -3.15 -19.26
CA PHE A 195 -10.50 -2.83 -18.16
C PHE A 195 -11.22 -2.00 -17.10
N TYR A 196 -10.79 -2.15 -15.87
CA TYR A 196 -11.23 -1.37 -14.72
C TYR A 196 -10.01 -0.70 -14.09
N SER A 197 -10.07 0.59 -13.82
CA SER A 197 -8.99 1.32 -13.13
C SER A 197 -9.14 1.23 -11.61
N TYR A 198 -8.04 1.26 -10.91
CA TYR A 198 -7.98 1.43 -9.44
C TYR A 198 -6.94 2.47 -9.06
#